data_9b648e3b1a76ad0ccb54283e5a3560fb
#
_entry.id   9b648e3b1a76ad0ccb54283e5a3560fb
#
_cell.length_a   1.000
_cell.length_b   1.000
_cell.length_c   1.000
_cell.angle_alpha   90.00
_cell.angle_beta   90.00
_cell.angle_gamma   90.00
#
_symmetry.space_group_name_H-M   'P 1'
#
loop_
_entity.id
_entity.type
_entity.pdbx_description
1 polymer ?
#
loop_
_entity_poly.entity_id
_entity_poly.type
_entity_poly.pdbx_seq_one_letter_code
_entity_poly.pdbx_strand_id
1 'polypeptide(L)'
;MTDGPDTDATGVEDPLGPPGVDDLDAPNGSDAERVGGDGPPATGGSPLGVDPQSATVEELIEVLETTVGARDEYLDALRRNQADFENYRKRAAKQVADDSARAVEALVDKLLPVLDACEAAVVHGSQEVGPVHAALLGTLQKEGLERIDPVGEAFDPNRHEAVLHEPAAEGDDGTVVSEVMRAGYGWKGRVVRPAMVKVRG
;
A
#
# COMPACT_ATOMS: atom_id res chain seq x y z
N MET A 1 63.12 6.20 17.14
CA MET A 1 62.23 5.26 17.85
C MET A 1 60.88 5.95 17.96
N THR A 2 60.06 5.77 16.97
CA THR A 2 58.77 6.43 16.86
C THR A 2 57.84 5.38 16.36
N ASP A 3 57.03 4.91 17.27
CA ASP A 3 55.92 4.02 17.01
C ASP A 3 54.70 4.86 16.62
N GLY A 4 54.14 4.64 15.44
CA GLY A 4 52.95 5.27 14.97
C GLY A 4 51.73 4.32 15.22
N PRO A 5 50.56 4.86 15.57
CA PRO A 5 49.40 4.04 15.81
C PRO A 5 48.70 3.61 14.52
N ASP A 6 48.34 2.36 14.48
CA ASP A 6 47.47 1.71 13.54
C ASP A 6 46.09 2.39 13.48
N THR A 7 45.68 2.79 12.33
CA THR A 7 44.31 3.21 12.03
C THR A 7 43.48 1.98 11.67
N ASP A 8 42.74 1.49 12.61
CA ASP A 8 41.68 0.49 12.44
C ASP A 8 40.55 1.10 11.65
N ALA A 9 40.37 0.60 10.43
CA ALA A 9 39.28 0.96 9.53
C ALA A 9 38.04 0.18 9.95
N THR A 10 37.21 0.77 10.82
CA THR A 10 35.86 0.27 11.11
C THR A 10 35.01 0.33 9.84
N GLY A 11 34.73 -0.86 9.28
CA GLY A 11 33.76 -1.04 8.22
C GLY A 11 32.38 -0.59 8.70
N VAL A 12 31.87 0.44 8.01
CA VAL A 12 30.46 0.83 8.11
C VAL A 12 29.66 -0.23 7.37
N GLU A 13 29.04 -1.13 8.13
CA GLU A 13 28.02 -2.03 7.60
C GLU A 13 26.80 -1.18 7.23
N ASP A 14 26.42 -1.22 5.96
CA ASP A 14 25.21 -0.61 5.41
C ASP A 14 23.98 -1.45 5.86
N PRO A 15 23.09 -0.93 6.75
CA PRO A 15 21.98 -1.74 7.31
C PRO A 15 20.74 -1.85 6.40
N LEU A 16 20.82 -1.48 5.14
CA LEU A 16 19.67 -1.48 4.20
C LEU A 16 19.95 -2.28 2.93
N GLY A 17 20.39 -3.54 3.11
CA GLY A 17 20.21 -4.53 2.05
C GLY A 17 18.72 -4.81 1.82
N PRO A 18 18.26 -5.03 0.57
CA PRO A 18 16.85 -5.40 0.33
C PRO A 18 16.52 -6.67 1.13
N PRO A 19 15.31 -6.76 1.73
CA PRO A 19 14.90 -7.95 2.46
C PRO A 19 14.99 -9.17 1.54
N GLY A 20 15.69 -10.20 2.01
CA GLY A 20 15.83 -11.44 1.29
C GLY A 20 14.46 -12.00 0.93
N VAL A 21 14.28 -12.39 -0.32
CA VAL A 21 13.05 -13.00 -0.86
C VAL A 21 12.91 -14.49 -0.49
N ASP A 22 13.55 -14.92 0.60
CA ASP A 22 13.66 -16.33 0.95
C ASP A 22 12.50 -16.91 1.76
N ASP A 23 11.48 -16.10 2.12
CA ASP A 23 10.31 -16.56 2.89
C ASP A 23 8.95 -16.20 2.25
N LEU A 24 8.85 -16.21 0.94
CA LEU A 24 7.56 -16.34 0.31
C LEU A 24 7.21 -17.84 0.27
N ASP A 25 6.52 -18.27 1.33
CA ASP A 25 5.82 -19.56 1.39
C ASP A 25 5.00 -19.72 0.10
N ALA A 26 5.56 -20.50 -0.83
CA ALA A 26 4.86 -20.84 -2.05
C ALA A 26 3.65 -21.67 -1.65
N PRO A 27 2.42 -21.34 -2.11
CA PRO A 27 1.28 -22.22 -1.86
C PRO A 27 1.62 -23.60 -2.39
N ASN A 28 1.65 -24.59 -1.51
CA ASN A 28 1.77 -25.99 -1.81
C ASN A 28 0.52 -26.43 -2.59
N GLY A 29 0.49 -26.09 -3.88
CA GLY A 29 -0.48 -26.52 -4.85
C GLY A 29 -0.05 -27.83 -5.46
N SER A 30 -0.48 -28.94 -4.86
CA SER A 30 -0.33 -30.30 -5.37
C SER A 30 -1.21 -30.60 -6.59
N ASP A 31 -1.58 -29.60 -7.37
CA ASP A 31 -2.38 -29.73 -8.60
C ASP A 31 -1.79 -28.95 -9.77
N ALA A 32 -0.47 -28.86 -9.84
CA ALA A 32 0.16 -28.59 -11.13
C ALA A 32 0.05 -29.88 -11.96
N GLU A 33 -1.05 -30.03 -12.68
CA GLU A 33 -1.09 -30.89 -13.86
C GLU A 33 0.18 -30.59 -14.64
N ARG A 34 1.02 -31.61 -14.72
CA ARG A 34 2.19 -31.62 -15.59
C ARG A 34 1.66 -31.37 -17.00
N VAL A 35 1.66 -30.11 -17.41
CA VAL A 35 1.70 -29.78 -18.82
C VAL A 35 2.98 -30.47 -19.31
N GLY A 36 2.76 -31.55 -20.04
CA GLY A 36 3.83 -32.35 -20.58
C GLY A 36 4.79 -31.45 -21.33
N GLY A 37 5.92 -31.18 -20.74
CA GLY A 37 7.05 -30.58 -21.42
C GLY A 37 7.52 -31.60 -22.44
N ASP A 38 6.94 -31.55 -23.63
CA ASP A 38 7.60 -32.04 -24.82
C ASP A 38 8.78 -31.09 -25.05
N GLY A 39 9.85 -31.37 -24.31
CA GLY A 39 11.14 -30.83 -24.66
C GLY A 39 11.43 -31.29 -26.09
N PRO A 40 12.06 -30.49 -26.93
CA PRO A 40 12.36 -30.89 -28.30
C PRO A 40 13.11 -32.24 -28.26
N PRO A 41 12.69 -33.24 -29.07
CA PRO A 41 13.34 -34.53 -29.06
C PRO A 41 14.83 -34.36 -29.40
N ALA A 42 15.69 -34.83 -28.52
CA ALA A 42 17.13 -34.92 -28.74
C ALA A 42 17.44 -36.02 -29.75
N THR A 43 16.92 -35.86 -30.94
CA THR A 43 17.27 -36.70 -32.10
C THR A 43 18.01 -35.80 -33.06
N GLY A 44 19.20 -36.22 -33.50
CA GLY A 44 20.13 -35.50 -34.38
C GLY A 44 19.60 -35.14 -35.78
N GLY A 45 18.35 -34.73 -35.88
CA GLY A 45 17.74 -34.08 -37.03
C GLY A 45 17.88 -32.58 -36.93
N SER A 46 18.11 -31.91 -38.02
CA SER A 46 18.09 -30.45 -38.13
C SER A 46 16.86 -29.91 -37.41
N PRO A 47 16.97 -28.94 -36.48
CA PRO A 47 15.82 -28.34 -35.79
C PRO A 47 14.81 -27.71 -36.75
N LEU A 48 15.13 -27.57 -38.01
CA LEU A 48 14.32 -27.01 -39.07
C LEU A 48 13.59 -28.10 -39.91
N GLY A 49 13.76 -29.41 -39.59
CA GLY A 49 13.11 -30.49 -40.32
C GLY A 49 13.63 -30.71 -41.76
N VAL A 50 14.60 -29.93 -42.20
CA VAL A 50 15.18 -29.95 -43.55
C VAL A 50 16.68 -30.18 -43.46
N ASP A 51 17.21 -31.06 -44.30
CA ASP A 51 18.64 -31.28 -44.41
C ASP A 51 19.29 -30.17 -45.27
N PRO A 52 20.13 -29.29 -44.67
CA PRO A 52 20.67 -28.14 -45.37
C PRO A 52 21.59 -28.49 -46.54
N GLN A 53 22.02 -29.76 -46.68
CA GLN A 53 22.88 -30.19 -47.78
C GLN A 53 22.11 -30.73 -48.98
N SER A 54 20.81 -31.07 -48.82
CA SER A 54 19.98 -31.61 -49.86
C SER A 54 18.74 -30.76 -50.18
N ALA A 55 18.50 -29.75 -49.38
CA ALA A 55 17.30 -28.88 -49.54
C ALA A 55 17.38 -28.02 -50.82
N THR A 56 16.26 -27.87 -51.46
CA THR A 56 16.09 -26.90 -52.55
C THR A 56 16.01 -25.47 -52.02
N VAL A 57 16.27 -24.48 -52.86
CA VAL A 57 16.16 -23.08 -52.48
C VAL A 57 14.74 -22.71 -52.05
N GLU A 58 13.73 -23.27 -52.69
CA GLU A 58 12.33 -23.08 -52.39
C GLU A 58 11.96 -23.59 -50.97
N GLU A 59 12.43 -24.78 -50.60
CA GLU A 59 12.21 -25.37 -49.26
C GLU A 59 12.87 -24.53 -48.17
N LEU A 60 14.06 -24.00 -48.44
CA LEU A 60 14.78 -23.14 -47.49
C LEU A 60 14.06 -21.79 -47.29
N ILE A 61 13.46 -21.23 -48.36
CA ILE A 61 12.67 -20.01 -48.29
C ILE A 61 11.43 -20.23 -47.43
N GLU A 62 10.70 -21.34 -47.64
CA GLU A 62 9.48 -21.67 -46.90
C GLU A 62 9.76 -21.83 -45.39
N VAL A 63 10.84 -22.56 -45.03
CA VAL A 63 11.27 -22.71 -43.65
C VAL A 63 11.70 -21.40 -43.04
N LEU A 64 12.38 -20.53 -43.79
CA LEU A 64 12.81 -19.22 -43.32
C LEU A 64 11.61 -18.31 -43.07
N GLU A 65 10.63 -18.26 -43.99
CA GLU A 65 9.40 -17.48 -43.81
C GLU A 65 8.60 -17.95 -42.61
N THR A 66 8.43 -19.28 -42.41
CA THR A 66 7.76 -19.87 -41.26
C THR A 66 8.47 -19.53 -39.95
N THR A 67 9.81 -19.63 -39.93
CA THR A 67 10.62 -19.34 -38.75
C THR A 67 10.59 -17.86 -38.39
N VAL A 68 10.64 -16.97 -39.40
CA VAL A 68 10.50 -15.54 -39.20
C VAL A 68 9.12 -15.19 -38.66
N GLY A 69 8.05 -15.81 -39.19
CA GLY A 69 6.70 -15.63 -38.68
C GLY A 69 6.56 -16.05 -37.21
N ALA A 70 7.03 -17.25 -36.88
CA ALA A 70 7.04 -17.76 -35.50
C ALA A 70 7.86 -16.87 -34.55
N ARG A 71 9.03 -16.40 -34.99
CA ARG A 71 9.84 -15.44 -34.21
C ARG A 71 9.06 -14.16 -33.88
N ASP A 72 8.38 -13.60 -34.89
CA ASP A 72 7.65 -12.35 -34.72
C ASP A 72 6.45 -12.52 -33.77
N GLU A 73 5.75 -13.65 -33.86
CA GLU A 73 4.69 -14.03 -32.92
C GLU A 73 5.23 -14.16 -31.48
N TYR A 74 6.36 -14.86 -31.28
CA TYR A 74 6.99 -14.97 -29.96
C TYR A 74 7.46 -13.62 -29.43
N LEU A 75 8.03 -12.75 -30.26
CA LEU A 75 8.42 -11.41 -29.85
C LEU A 75 7.22 -10.58 -29.40
N ASP A 76 6.11 -10.66 -30.12
CA ASP A 76 4.91 -9.94 -29.72
C ASP A 76 4.27 -10.51 -28.45
N ALA A 77 4.29 -11.84 -28.29
CA ALA A 77 3.87 -12.48 -27.05
C ALA A 77 4.75 -12.06 -25.84
N LEU A 78 6.06 -12.02 -26.03
CA LEU A 78 7.00 -11.55 -24.99
C LEU A 78 6.77 -10.10 -24.62
N ARG A 79 6.60 -9.20 -25.59
CA ARG A 79 6.31 -7.78 -25.34
C ARG A 79 5.01 -7.61 -24.55
N ARG A 80 3.97 -8.36 -24.93
CA ARG A 80 2.69 -8.35 -24.23
C ARG A 80 2.84 -8.84 -22.80
N ASN A 81 3.50 -9.98 -22.61
CA ASN A 81 3.75 -10.55 -21.28
C ASN A 81 4.56 -9.60 -20.39
N GLN A 82 5.59 -8.95 -20.95
CA GLN A 82 6.37 -7.96 -20.22
C GLN A 82 5.51 -6.77 -19.78
N ALA A 83 4.65 -6.24 -20.67
CA ALA A 83 3.74 -5.15 -20.33
C ALA A 83 2.75 -5.57 -19.24
N ASP A 84 2.19 -6.78 -19.32
CA ASP A 84 1.27 -7.33 -18.33
C ASP A 84 1.96 -7.51 -16.97
N PHE A 85 3.20 -8.02 -16.96
CA PHE A 85 4.00 -8.16 -15.75
C PHE A 85 4.32 -6.82 -15.08
N GLU A 86 4.68 -5.79 -15.86
CA GLU A 86 4.91 -4.45 -15.33
C GLU A 86 3.63 -3.84 -14.72
N ASN A 87 2.49 -4.03 -15.37
CA ASN A 87 1.20 -3.60 -14.87
C ASN A 87 0.81 -4.36 -13.59
N TYR A 88 1.03 -5.67 -13.56
CA TYR A 88 0.82 -6.49 -12.36
C TYR A 88 1.69 -6.00 -11.19
N ARG A 89 2.99 -5.79 -11.41
CA ARG A 89 3.92 -5.31 -10.38
C ARG A 89 3.49 -3.97 -9.80
N LYS A 90 3.09 -3.02 -10.66
CA LYS A 90 2.58 -1.70 -10.21
C LYS A 90 1.31 -1.85 -9.37
N ARG A 91 0.39 -2.69 -9.80
CA ARG A 91 -0.86 -2.94 -9.08
C ARG A 91 -0.61 -3.64 -7.74
N ALA A 92 0.24 -4.66 -7.71
CA ALA A 92 0.59 -5.38 -6.49
C ALA A 92 1.28 -4.46 -5.47
N ALA A 93 2.24 -3.63 -5.89
CA ALA A 93 2.89 -2.66 -5.02
C ALA A 93 1.91 -1.65 -4.43
N LYS A 94 0.97 -1.15 -5.24
CA LYS A 94 -0.09 -0.26 -4.76
C LYS A 94 -0.99 -0.97 -3.75
N GLN A 95 -1.39 -2.20 -4.02
CA GLN A 95 -2.24 -2.97 -3.12
C GLN A 95 -1.60 -3.20 -1.76
N VAL A 96 -0.32 -3.59 -1.72
CA VAL A 96 0.43 -3.76 -0.47
C VAL A 96 0.48 -2.45 0.33
N ALA A 97 0.72 -1.31 -0.34
CA ALA A 97 0.71 -0.01 0.32
C ALA A 97 -0.67 0.35 0.88
N ASP A 98 -1.73 0.11 0.10
CA ASP A 98 -3.11 0.37 0.51
C ASP A 98 -3.54 -0.54 1.68
N ASP A 99 -3.15 -1.82 1.67
CA ASP A 99 -3.46 -2.77 2.73
C ASP A 99 -2.71 -2.44 4.03
N SER A 100 -1.44 -2.04 3.93
CA SER A 100 -0.67 -1.55 5.07
C SER A 100 -1.31 -0.29 5.67
N ALA A 101 -1.74 0.67 4.83
CA ALA A 101 -2.41 1.87 5.30
C ALA A 101 -3.72 1.56 6.03
N ARG A 102 -4.54 0.63 5.50
CA ARG A 102 -5.79 0.17 6.14
C ARG A 102 -5.54 -0.54 7.47
N ALA A 103 -4.48 -1.36 7.56
CA ALA A 103 -4.14 -2.04 8.80
C ALA A 103 -3.79 -1.05 9.92
N VAL A 104 -3.03 0.01 9.60
CA VAL A 104 -2.72 1.08 10.54
C VAL A 104 -3.97 1.88 10.92
N GLU A 105 -4.82 2.24 9.96
CA GLU A 105 -6.09 2.93 10.18
C GLU A 105 -7.00 2.13 11.15
N ALA A 106 -7.11 0.82 10.94
CA ALA A 106 -7.87 -0.07 11.82
C ALA A 106 -7.28 -0.18 13.23
N LEU A 107 -5.96 -0.07 13.38
CA LEU A 107 -5.32 0.00 14.69
C LEU A 107 -5.61 1.33 15.38
N VAL A 108 -5.51 2.43 14.66
CA VAL A 108 -5.84 3.77 15.17
C VAL A 108 -7.28 3.81 15.66
N ASP A 109 -8.23 3.31 14.87
CA ASP A 109 -9.65 3.25 15.27
C ASP A 109 -9.85 2.53 16.61
N LYS A 110 -9.15 1.41 16.82
CA LYS A 110 -9.18 0.66 18.09
C LYS A 110 -8.55 1.40 19.26
N LEU A 111 -7.68 2.39 19.01
CA LEU A 111 -7.07 3.24 20.05
C LEU A 111 -7.93 4.46 20.40
N LEU A 112 -8.85 4.88 19.53
CA LEU A 112 -9.71 6.05 19.78
C LEU A 112 -10.51 5.95 21.09
N PRO A 113 -11.09 4.80 21.49
CA PRO A 113 -11.76 4.68 22.77
C PRO A 113 -10.85 4.95 23.99
N VAL A 114 -9.54 4.65 23.86
CA VAL A 114 -8.58 4.93 24.92
C VAL A 114 -8.33 6.44 25.04
N LEU A 115 -8.20 7.13 23.89
CA LEU A 115 -8.10 8.59 23.86
C LEU A 115 -9.34 9.25 24.48
N ASP A 116 -10.53 8.78 24.12
CA ASP A 116 -11.79 9.28 24.68
C ASP A 116 -11.86 9.07 26.20
N ALA A 117 -11.45 7.89 26.68
CA ALA A 117 -11.41 7.62 28.12
C ALA A 117 -10.43 8.52 28.87
N CYS A 118 -9.26 8.78 28.28
CA CYS A 118 -8.29 9.71 28.84
C CYS A 118 -8.83 11.15 28.84
N GLU A 119 -9.49 11.59 27.77
CA GLU A 119 -10.11 12.92 27.67
C GLU A 119 -11.21 13.08 28.75
N ALA A 120 -12.10 12.08 28.88
CA ALA A 120 -13.11 12.06 29.91
C ALA A 120 -12.50 12.13 31.34
N ALA A 121 -11.44 11.36 31.59
CA ALA A 121 -10.76 11.41 32.90
C ALA A 121 -10.18 12.79 33.20
N VAL A 122 -9.60 13.47 32.21
CA VAL A 122 -9.10 14.86 32.34
C VAL A 122 -10.23 15.82 32.66
N VAL A 123 -11.36 15.72 31.97
CA VAL A 123 -12.56 16.54 32.21
C VAL A 123 -13.10 16.32 33.63
N HIS A 124 -13.03 15.09 34.15
CA HIS A 124 -13.43 14.75 35.54
C HIS A 124 -12.37 15.09 36.59
N GLY A 125 -11.30 15.78 36.22
CA GLY A 125 -10.32 16.33 37.17
C GLY A 125 -9.12 15.41 37.49
N SER A 126 -8.91 14.34 36.74
CA SER A 126 -7.73 13.46 36.89
C SER A 126 -6.48 14.14 36.34
N GLN A 127 -5.77 14.90 37.15
CA GLN A 127 -4.57 15.64 36.72
C GLN A 127 -3.42 14.75 36.25
N GLU A 128 -3.34 13.52 36.76
CA GLU A 128 -2.28 12.56 36.42
C GLU A 128 -2.42 11.99 34.99
N VAL A 129 -3.64 11.95 34.44
CA VAL A 129 -3.94 11.42 33.11
C VAL A 129 -3.63 12.44 31.99
N GLY A 130 -3.69 13.74 32.30
CA GLY A 130 -3.46 14.81 31.34
C GLY A 130 -2.13 14.70 30.58
N PRO A 131 -0.99 14.54 31.23
CA PRO A 131 0.29 14.38 30.56
C PRO A 131 0.38 13.12 29.67
N VAL A 132 -0.25 12.01 30.10
CA VAL A 132 -0.28 10.77 29.34
C VAL A 132 -1.12 10.93 28.08
N HIS A 133 -2.31 11.53 28.20
CA HIS A 133 -3.18 11.85 27.07
C HIS A 133 -2.47 12.77 26.06
N ALA A 134 -1.84 13.84 26.53
CA ALA A 134 -1.12 14.78 25.68
C ALA A 134 0.05 14.11 24.94
N ALA A 135 0.83 13.25 25.64
CA ALA A 135 1.94 12.52 25.03
C ALA A 135 1.46 11.52 23.97
N LEU A 136 0.41 10.76 24.24
CA LEU A 136 -0.17 9.80 23.31
C LEU A 136 -0.72 10.52 22.08
N LEU A 137 -1.56 11.55 22.30
CA LEU A 137 -2.14 12.34 21.19
C LEU A 137 -1.04 12.99 20.34
N GLY A 138 -0.04 13.60 20.97
CA GLY A 138 1.08 14.23 20.28
C GLY A 138 1.94 13.24 19.48
N THR A 139 2.09 12.01 19.96
CA THR A 139 2.77 10.95 19.21
C THR A 139 1.98 10.53 17.97
N LEU A 140 0.67 10.28 18.13
CA LEU A 140 -0.19 9.91 17.03
C LEU A 140 -0.34 11.02 15.98
N GLN A 141 -0.33 12.30 16.44
CA GLN A 141 -0.35 13.46 15.53
C GLN A 141 0.90 13.54 14.65
N LYS A 142 2.08 13.22 15.19
CA LYS A 142 3.33 13.15 14.40
C LYS A 142 3.29 12.07 13.33
N GLU A 143 2.55 11.00 13.58
CA GLU A 143 2.35 9.89 12.63
C GLU A 143 1.24 10.17 11.59
N GLY A 144 0.46 11.23 11.79
CA GLY A 144 -0.58 11.67 10.86
C GLY A 144 -2.01 11.57 11.36
N LEU A 145 -2.23 11.48 12.69
CA LEU A 145 -3.55 11.63 13.28
C LEU A 145 -3.95 13.12 13.26
N GLU A 146 -5.14 13.41 12.81
CA GLU A 146 -5.74 14.75 12.83
C GLU A 146 -6.97 14.73 13.72
N ARG A 147 -7.03 15.67 14.69
CA ARG A 147 -8.23 15.85 15.51
C ARG A 147 -9.21 16.73 14.74
N ILE A 148 -10.48 16.32 14.68
CA ILE A 148 -11.58 17.04 14.07
C ILE A 148 -12.42 17.61 15.21
N ASP A 149 -12.32 18.93 15.40
CA ASP A 149 -13.00 19.69 16.48
C ASP A 149 -13.55 20.99 15.89
N PRO A 150 -14.65 20.92 15.12
CA PRO A 150 -15.12 21.99 14.24
C PRO A 150 -16.05 23.01 14.91
N VAL A 151 -15.85 23.33 16.19
CA VAL A 151 -16.71 24.33 16.88
C VAL A 151 -16.71 25.66 16.13
N GLY A 152 -17.89 26.12 15.74
CA GLY A 152 -18.06 27.36 14.99
C GLY A 152 -17.83 27.26 13.48
N GLU A 153 -17.50 26.10 12.97
CA GLU A 153 -17.33 25.86 11.53
C GLU A 153 -18.65 25.44 10.86
N ALA A 154 -18.71 25.56 9.53
CA ALA A 154 -19.81 25.02 8.74
C ALA A 154 -19.89 23.49 8.87
N PHE A 155 -21.09 22.95 8.94
CA PHE A 155 -21.30 21.52 8.99
C PHE A 155 -20.90 20.84 7.67
N ASP A 156 -20.02 19.84 7.77
CA ASP A 156 -19.60 18.99 6.64
C ASP A 156 -20.03 17.54 6.91
N PRO A 157 -20.98 16.99 6.13
CA PRO A 157 -21.44 15.60 6.31
C PRO A 157 -20.36 14.53 6.15
N ASN A 158 -19.24 14.83 5.47
CA ASN A 158 -18.14 13.87 5.28
C ASN A 158 -17.24 13.75 6.52
N ARG A 159 -17.26 14.76 7.40
CA ARG A 159 -16.36 14.87 8.56
C ARG A 159 -17.10 14.92 9.90
N HIS A 160 -18.38 15.28 9.88
CA HIS A 160 -19.18 15.54 11.07
C HIS A 160 -20.45 14.68 11.05
N GLU A 161 -20.85 14.21 12.22
CA GLU A 161 -22.10 13.50 12.48
C GLU A 161 -22.99 14.36 13.37
N ALA A 162 -24.07 14.93 12.82
CA ALA A 162 -25.03 15.74 13.57
C ALA A 162 -25.94 14.83 14.41
N VAL A 163 -25.80 14.87 15.74
CA VAL A 163 -26.61 14.11 16.69
C VAL A 163 -27.71 14.94 17.33
N LEU A 164 -27.52 16.24 17.40
CA LEU A 164 -28.50 17.19 17.92
C LEU A 164 -28.62 18.40 17.00
N HIS A 165 -29.83 18.92 16.87
CA HIS A 165 -30.14 20.07 16.04
C HIS A 165 -30.82 21.15 16.90
N GLU A 166 -30.32 22.37 16.84
CA GLU A 166 -30.91 23.54 17.44
C GLU A 166 -31.46 24.47 16.34
N PRO A 167 -32.58 25.20 16.61
CA PRO A 167 -33.08 26.19 15.68
C PRO A 167 -32.05 27.29 15.42
N ALA A 168 -32.03 27.80 14.19
CA ALA A 168 -31.13 28.87 13.75
C ALA A 168 -31.28 30.10 14.67
N ALA A 169 -30.16 30.74 14.99
CA ALA A 169 -30.18 32.08 15.61
C ALA A 169 -30.31 33.16 14.54
N GLU A 170 -30.78 34.34 14.94
CA GLU A 170 -30.86 35.49 14.03
C GLU A 170 -29.44 35.81 13.49
N GLY A 171 -29.26 35.63 12.16
CA GLY A 171 -28.01 35.93 11.48
C GLY A 171 -27.16 34.70 11.12
N ASP A 172 -27.63 33.48 11.37
CA ASP A 172 -26.95 32.26 10.91
C ASP A 172 -27.21 32.03 9.41
N ASP A 173 -26.15 32.10 8.59
CA ASP A 173 -26.19 31.74 7.19
C ASP A 173 -25.75 30.26 7.05
N GLY A 174 -26.71 29.32 7.08
CA GLY A 174 -26.45 27.90 6.92
C GLY A 174 -26.29 27.13 8.24
N THR A 175 -26.04 25.82 8.14
CA THR A 175 -25.88 24.95 9.30
C THR A 175 -24.47 25.02 9.85
N VAL A 176 -24.34 25.47 11.10
CA VAL A 176 -23.05 25.66 11.81
C VAL A 176 -22.97 24.70 12.99
N VAL A 177 -21.77 24.20 13.28
CA VAL A 177 -21.50 23.39 14.46
C VAL A 177 -21.51 24.28 15.70
N SER A 178 -22.50 24.08 16.57
CA SER A 178 -22.60 24.84 17.82
C SER A 178 -21.77 24.25 18.96
N GLU A 179 -21.63 22.92 18.97
CA GLU A 179 -20.88 22.19 20.02
C GLU A 179 -20.36 20.88 19.48
N VAL A 180 -19.17 20.46 19.94
CA VAL A 180 -18.62 19.13 19.69
C VAL A 180 -18.82 18.27 20.92
N MET A 181 -19.69 17.27 20.81
CA MET A 181 -19.97 16.32 21.90
C MET A 181 -18.92 15.24 22.02
N ARG A 182 -18.29 14.88 20.88
CA ARG A 182 -17.20 13.92 20.80
C ARG A 182 -16.30 14.28 19.62
N ALA A 183 -15.01 14.45 19.89
CA ALA A 183 -14.05 14.77 18.86
C ALA A 183 -13.98 13.67 17.79
N GLY A 184 -13.91 14.09 16.53
CA GLY A 184 -13.60 13.21 15.42
C GLY A 184 -12.10 13.07 15.22
N TYR A 185 -11.72 12.05 14.42
CA TYR A 185 -10.32 11.84 14.09
C TYR A 185 -10.17 11.43 12.62
N GLY A 186 -9.15 12.01 11.98
CA GLY A 186 -8.67 11.63 10.66
C GLY A 186 -7.29 10.98 10.75
N TRP A 187 -6.94 10.16 9.77
CA TRP A 187 -5.62 9.57 9.62
C TRP A 187 -5.12 9.81 8.19
N LYS A 188 -4.04 10.58 8.06
CA LYS A 188 -3.41 10.90 6.76
C LYS A 188 -4.43 11.36 5.71
N GLY A 189 -5.33 12.27 6.09
CA GLY A 189 -6.35 12.85 5.22
C GLY A 189 -7.62 12.03 5.02
N ARG A 190 -7.75 10.85 5.66
CA ARG A 190 -8.98 10.04 5.65
C ARG A 190 -9.67 10.14 7.00
N VAL A 191 -10.99 10.31 7.00
CA VAL A 191 -11.77 10.31 8.23
C VAL A 191 -11.88 8.88 8.75
N VAL A 192 -11.34 8.63 9.95
CA VAL A 192 -11.45 7.36 10.68
C VAL A 192 -12.74 7.34 11.48
N ARG A 193 -13.04 8.47 12.16
CA ARG A 193 -14.27 8.67 12.93
C ARG A 193 -14.73 10.09 12.77
N PRO A 194 -15.97 10.35 12.35
CA PRO A 194 -16.53 11.71 12.29
C PRO A 194 -16.65 12.30 13.70
N ALA A 195 -16.62 13.63 13.78
CA ALA A 195 -16.93 14.33 15.02
C ALA A 195 -18.44 14.31 15.27
N MET A 196 -18.87 13.88 16.46
CA MET A 196 -20.25 13.97 16.87
C MET A 196 -20.55 15.40 17.33
N VAL A 197 -21.42 16.05 16.62
CA VAL A 197 -21.65 17.49 16.78
C VAL A 197 -23.12 17.81 17.00
N LYS A 198 -23.33 18.93 17.67
CA LYS A 198 -24.60 19.62 17.74
C LYS A 198 -24.55 20.73 16.71
N VAL A 199 -25.56 20.81 15.88
CA VAL A 199 -25.65 21.81 14.81
C VAL A 199 -26.78 22.80 15.07
N ARG A 200 -26.58 24.00 14.57
CA ARG A 200 -27.56 25.08 14.61
C ARG A 200 -27.77 25.59 13.19
N GLY A 201 -29.02 25.70 12.73
CA GLY A 201 -29.36 26.18 11.41
C GLY A 201 -30.75 25.76 10.95
#